data_5590172b01adaf2992ea75078e035be9
#
_entry.id   5590172b01adaf2992ea75078e035be9
#
_cell.length_a   1.000
_cell.length_b   1.000
_cell.length_c   1.000
_cell.angle_alpha   90.00
_cell.angle_beta   90.00
_cell.angle_gamma   90.00
#
_symmetry.space_group_name_H-M   'P 1'
#
loop_
_entity.id
_entity.type
_entity.pdbx_description
1 polymer ?
#
loop_
_entity_poly.entity_id
_entity_poly.type
_entity_poly.pdbx_seq_one_letter_code
_entity_poly.pdbx_strand_id
1 'polypeptide(L)'
;MKTKMNSTTAAKADAYRLQRTTTPEDLELKMMHGGGAILTFGDRVLVAGYYYNPNGRCYYGATYRFTTADHTCEGQVELVSISEDTFEDNGHAIAWAMAN
;
A
#
# COMPACT_ATOMS: atom_id res chain seq x y z
N MET A 1 19.27 0.14 11.05
CA MET A 1 19.58 -0.06 9.62
C MET A 1 18.29 0.01 8.80
N LYS A 2 18.34 0.72 7.72
CA LYS A 2 17.18 0.85 6.86
C LYS A 2 16.99 -0.42 6.03
N THR A 3 15.78 -0.97 6.05
CA THR A 3 15.47 -2.13 5.23
C THR A 3 15.50 -1.73 3.76
N LYS A 4 16.28 -2.44 2.98
CA LYS A 4 16.40 -2.18 1.56
C LYS A 4 15.28 -2.89 0.81
N MET A 5 14.50 -2.14 0.06
CA MET A 5 13.45 -2.68 -0.78
C MET A 5 14.05 -3.47 -1.94
N ASN A 6 13.51 -4.66 -2.22
CA ASN A 6 14.01 -5.43 -3.35
C ASN A 6 13.59 -4.80 -4.69
N SER A 7 14.26 -5.19 -5.76
CA SER A 7 14.06 -4.57 -7.07
C SER A 7 12.64 -4.77 -7.62
N THR A 8 12.02 -5.92 -7.33
CA THR A 8 10.65 -6.19 -7.77
C THR A 8 9.67 -5.26 -7.10
N THR A 9 9.80 -5.07 -5.78
CA THR A 9 8.94 -4.14 -5.04
C THR A 9 9.14 -2.71 -5.53
N ALA A 10 10.38 -2.30 -5.77
CA ALA A 10 10.67 -0.97 -6.27
C ALA A 10 10.04 -0.73 -7.64
N ALA A 11 10.14 -1.71 -8.55
CA ALA A 11 9.55 -1.61 -9.87
C ALA A 11 8.03 -1.50 -9.80
N LYS A 12 7.40 -2.27 -8.91
CA LYS A 12 5.94 -2.20 -8.72
C LYS A 12 5.51 -0.88 -8.10
N ALA A 13 6.29 -0.36 -7.15
CA ALA A 13 6.01 0.95 -6.56
C ALA A 13 5.99 2.04 -7.64
N ASP A 14 6.94 2.01 -8.56
CA ASP A 14 6.99 2.95 -9.65
C ASP A 14 5.82 2.77 -10.63
N ALA A 15 5.51 1.51 -10.98
CA ALA A 15 4.42 1.19 -11.90
C ALA A 15 3.06 1.62 -11.32
N TYR A 16 2.84 1.41 -10.03
CA TYR A 16 1.59 1.77 -9.36
C TYR A 16 1.58 3.21 -8.86
N ARG A 17 2.69 3.93 -9.04
CA ARG A 17 2.84 5.32 -8.58
C ARG A 17 2.65 5.46 -7.07
N LEU A 18 3.12 4.47 -6.33
CA LEU A 18 3.10 4.52 -4.88
C LEU A 18 4.32 5.28 -4.38
N GLN A 19 4.07 6.26 -3.53
CA GLN A 19 5.14 6.98 -2.85
C GLN A 19 5.78 6.06 -1.81
N ARG A 20 7.09 6.04 -1.75
CA ARG A 20 7.82 5.21 -0.78
C ARG A 20 7.74 5.76 0.63
N THR A 21 7.59 7.07 0.75
CA THR A 21 7.40 7.75 2.03
C THR A 21 6.20 8.66 1.88
N THR A 22 5.23 8.52 2.79
CA THR A 22 3.99 9.28 2.71
C THR A 22 3.31 9.28 4.09
N THR A 23 2.03 9.63 4.13
CA THR A 23 1.20 9.55 5.33
C THR A 23 -0.06 8.75 5.02
N PRO A 24 -0.72 8.16 6.03
CA PRO A 24 -2.00 7.49 5.79
C PRO A 24 -3.04 8.42 5.19
N GLU A 25 -3.04 9.70 5.57
CA GLU A 25 -3.96 10.68 5.01
C GLU A 25 -3.77 10.84 3.50
N ASP A 26 -2.52 10.97 3.05
CA ASP A 26 -2.23 11.11 1.62
C ASP A 26 -2.56 9.83 0.85
N LEU A 27 -2.31 8.66 1.45
CA LEU A 27 -2.68 7.39 0.85
C LEU A 27 -4.20 7.29 0.67
N GLU A 28 -4.96 7.70 1.69
CA GLU A 28 -6.41 7.67 1.63
C GLU A 28 -6.93 8.59 0.53
N LEU A 29 -6.38 9.81 0.43
CA LEU A 29 -6.75 10.74 -0.64
C LEU A 29 -6.47 10.14 -2.02
N LYS A 30 -5.34 9.47 -2.17
CA LYS A 30 -4.97 8.84 -3.43
C LYS A 30 -5.95 7.73 -3.83
N MET A 31 -6.48 6.99 -2.86
CA MET A 31 -7.32 5.81 -3.10
C MET A 31 -8.81 6.11 -3.16
N MET A 32 -9.25 7.28 -2.71
CA MET A 32 -10.67 7.55 -2.48
C MET A 32 -11.56 7.47 -3.72
N HIS A 33 -11.03 7.66 -4.90
CA HIS A 33 -11.84 7.64 -6.12
C HIS A 33 -11.82 6.32 -6.88
N GLY A 34 -11.04 5.35 -6.41
CA GLY A 34 -10.83 4.12 -7.17
C GLY A 34 -11.31 2.84 -6.52
N GLY A 35 -11.91 2.92 -5.35
CA GLY A 35 -12.34 1.72 -4.64
C GLY A 35 -11.23 1.04 -3.85
N GLY A 36 -10.09 1.68 -3.71
CA GLY A 36 -9.03 1.21 -2.83
C GLY A 36 -9.39 1.34 -1.36
N ALA A 37 -8.59 0.77 -0.49
CA ALA A 37 -8.84 0.81 0.94
C ALA A 37 -7.53 0.99 1.70
N ILE A 38 -7.63 1.69 2.82
CA ILE A 38 -6.50 1.94 3.73
C ILE A 38 -6.94 1.54 5.13
N LEU A 39 -6.11 0.77 5.82
CA LEU A 39 -6.40 0.35 7.18
C LEU A 39 -5.15 0.45 8.04
N THR A 40 -5.22 1.25 9.09
CA THR A 40 -4.12 1.33 10.06
C THR A 40 -4.26 0.17 11.04
N PHE A 41 -3.18 -0.57 11.22
CA PHE A 41 -3.14 -1.73 12.10
C PHE A 41 -1.83 -1.74 12.88
N GLY A 42 -1.88 -1.29 14.12
CA GLY A 42 -0.69 -1.18 14.97
C GLY A 42 0.30 -0.18 14.39
N ASP A 43 1.51 -0.65 14.12
CA ASP A 43 2.57 0.17 13.54
C ASP A 43 2.60 0.10 12.01
N ARG A 44 1.57 -0.51 11.40
CA ARG A 44 1.51 -0.70 9.95
C ARG A 44 0.28 -0.04 9.36
N VAL A 45 0.39 0.28 8.07
CA VAL A 45 -0.75 0.72 7.27
C VAL A 45 -0.90 -0.28 6.13
N LEU A 46 -2.08 -0.88 6.06
CA LEU A 46 -2.44 -1.87 5.06
C LEU A 46 -3.15 -1.16 3.91
N VAL A 47 -2.70 -1.42 2.69
CA VAL A 47 -3.20 -0.72 1.51
C VAL A 47 -3.73 -1.73 0.50
N ALA A 48 -4.95 -1.51 0.03
CA ALA A 48 -5.47 -2.12 -1.18
C ALA A 48 -5.48 -1.04 -2.25
N GLY A 49 -4.49 -1.06 -3.12
CA GLY A 49 -4.44 -0.16 -4.25
C GLY A 49 -5.10 -0.78 -5.47
N TYR A 50 -5.30 0.02 -6.50
CA TYR A 50 -5.96 -0.43 -7.70
C TYR A 50 -5.27 0.14 -8.94
N TYR A 51 -5.44 -0.56 -10.05
CA TYR A 51 -5.05 -0.03 -11.36
C TYR A 51 -5.91 -0.66 -12.42
N TYR A 52 -5.93 -0.05 -13.60
CA TYR A 52 -6.68 -0.56 -14.72
C TYR A 52 -5.75 -1.26 -15.70
N ASN A 53 -6.22 -2.40 -16.22
CA ASN A 53 -5.57 -3.09 -17.32
C ASN A 53 -6.63 -3.34 -18.42
N PRO A 54 -6.26 -3.91 -19.57
CA PRO A 54 -7.24 -4.15 -20.65
C PRO A 54 -8.43 -5.01 -20.24
N ASN A 55 -8.28 -5.81 -19.17
CA ASN A 55 -9.35 -6.70 -18.70
C ASN A 55 -10.16 -6.10 -17.56
N GLY A 56 -9.89 -4.86 -17.17
CA GLY A 56 -10.64 -4.18 -16.12
C GLY A 56 -9.78 -3.72 -14.96
N ARG A 57 -10.41 -3.59 -13.80
CA ARG A 57 -9.74 -3.14 -12.59
C ARG A 57 -9.10 -4.30 -11.84
N CYS A 58 -7.88 -4.11 -11.41
CA CYS A 58 -7.16 -5.05 -10.55
C CYS A 58 -6.76 -4.36 -9.26
N TYR A 59 -6.67 -5.14 -8.19
CA TYR A 59 -6.22 -4.66 -6.89
C TYR A 59 -4.90 -5.30 -6.51
N TYR A 60 -4.06 -4.55 -5.80
CA TYR A 60 -2.81 -5.06 -5.26
C TYR A 60 -2.76 -4.74 -3.77
N GLY A 61 -2.05 -5.57 -3.01
CA GLY A 61 -1.81 -5.31 -1.60
C GLY A 61 -0.47 -4.63 -1.40
N ALA A 62 -0.40 -3.71 -0.44
CA ALA A 62 0.85 -3.10 -0.04
C ALA A 62 0.84 -2.87 1.46
N THR A 63 2.02 -2.88 2.05
CA THR A 63 2.18 -2.58 3.47
C THR A 63 3.16 -1.43 3.64
N TYR A 64 2.79 -0.52 4.52
CA TYR A 64 3.64 0.56 4.99
C TYR A 64 3.87 0.37 6.47
N ARG A 65 4.95 0.94 6.96
CA ARG A 65 5.27 0.94 8.40
C ARG A 65 5.50 2.37 8.85
N PHE A 66 4.99 2.73 10.02
CA PHE A 66 5.27 4.03 10.62
C PHE A 66 6.75 4.14 10.97
N THR A 67 7.35 5.27 10.61
CA THR A 67 8.75 5.56 10.88
C THR A 67 8.91 6.46 12.12
N THR A 68 7.79 6.91 12.68
CA THR A 68 7.76 7.74 13.87
C THR A 68 6.87 7.08 14.93
N ALA A 69 6.92 7.59 16.16
CA ALA A 69 6.03 7.12 17.22
C ALA A 69 4.58 7.56 17.02
N ASP A 70 4.35 8.51 16.13
CA ASP A 70 3.02 9.03 15.82
C ASP A 70 2.33 8.12 14.81
N HIS A 71 1.45 7.25 15.28
CA HIS A 71 0.70 6.31 14.45
C HIS A 71 -0.69 6.87 14.08
N THR A 72 -0.75 8.16 13.82
CA THR A 72 -1.98 8.82 13.37
C THR A 72 -2.01 8.96 11.85
N CYS A 73 -3.10 9.49 11.31
CA CYS A 73 -3.23 9.72 9.88
C CYS A 73 -2.20 10.72 9.33
N GLU A 74 -1.56 11.49 10.21
CA GLU A 74 -0.51 12.44 9.84
C GLU A 74 0.90 11.88 10.06
N GLY A 75 1.01 10.71 10.65
CA GLY A 75 2.30 10.06 10.90
C GLY A 75 2.98 9.64 9.61
N GLN A 76 4.29 9.72 9.60
CA GLN A 76 5.06 9.32 8.42
C GLN A 76 5.15 7.81 8.33
N VAL A 77 4.89 7.27 7.13
CA VAL A 77 5.00 5.84 6.86
C VAL A 77 5.92 5.61 5.68
N GLU A 78 6.56 4.45 5.67
CA GLU A 78 7.47 4.04 4.61
C GLU A 78 7.00 2.71 4.03
N LEU A 79 7.06 2.59 2.71
CA LEU A 79 6.64 1.39 1.98
C LEU A 79 7.56 0.22 2.33
N VAL A 80 6.96 -0.91 2.68
CA VAL A 80 7.68 -2.12 3.05
C VAL A 80 7.59 -3.17 1.95
N SER A 81 6.37 -3.48 1.49
CA SER A 81 6.18 -4.55 0.51
C SER A 81 4.95 -4.32 -0.34
N ILE A 82 4.94 -4.93 -1.51
CA ILE A 82 3.81 -4.93 -2.45
C ILE A 82 3.60 -6.38 -2.88
N SER A 83 2.34 -6.79 -3.03
CA SER A 83 2.02 -8.14 -3.46
C SER A 83 2.56 -8.44 -4.85
N GLU A 84 3.03 -9.66 -5.06
CA GLU A 84 3.43 -10.11 -6.39
C GLU A 84 2.21 -10.36 -7.27
N ASP A 85 1.12 -10.84 -6.66
CA ASP A 85 -0.12 -11.13 -7.35
C ASP A 85 -1.08 -9.95 -7.24
N THR A 86 -2.05 -9.94 -8.14
CA THR A 86 -3.18 -9.02 -8.07
C THR A 86 -4.43 -9.79 -7.66
N PHE A 87 -5.44 -9.05 -7.22
CA PHE A 87 -6.66 -9.62 -6.65
C PHE A 87 -7.88 -9.04 -7.35
N GLU A 88 -9.00 -9.74 -7.28
CA GLU A 88 -10.24 -9.29 -7.89
C GLU A 88 -10.96 -8.21 -7.08
N ASP A 89 -10.68 -8.15 -5.78
CA ASP A 89 -11.30 -7.17 -4.90
C ASP A 89 -10.34 -6.64 -3.85
N ASN A 90 -10.74 -5.54 -3.20
CA ASN A 90 -9.89 -4.90 -2.20
C ASN A 90 -9.81 -5.71 -0.90
N GLY A 91 -10.82 -6.51 -0.60
CA GLY A 91 -10.79 -7.35 0.60
C GLY A 91 -9.66 -8.37 0.59
N HIS A 92 -9.45 -9.03 -0.56
CA HIS A 92 -8.36 -9.97 -0.72
C HIS A 92 -6.99 -9.26 -0.67
N ALA A 93 -6.91 -8.07 -1.24
CA ALA A 93 -5.68 -7.28 -1.19
C ALA A 93 -5.32 -6.88 0.25
N ILE A 94 -6.30 -6.44 1.03
CA ILE A 94 -6.09 -6.11 2.45
C ILE A 94 -5.70 -7.37 3.24
N ALA A 95 -6.34 -8.51 2.96
CA ALA A 95 -5.99 -9.76 3.64
C ALA A 95 -4.53 -10.14 3.37
N TRP A 96 -4.07 -9.97 2.13
CA TRP A 96 -2.66 -10.17 1.82
C TRP A 96 -1.77 -9.24 2.64
N ALA A 97 -2.11 -7.96 2.68
CA ALA A 97 -1.32 -6.96 3.41
C ALA A 97 -1.27 -7.28 4.91
N MET A 98 -2.36 -7.76 5.47
CA MET A 98 -2.43 -8.15 6.89
C MET A 98 -1.48 -9.33 7.19
N ALA A 99 -1.34 -10.26 6.27
CA ALA A 99 -0.48 -11.44 6.44
C ALA A 99 0.99 -11.15 6.14
N ASN A 100 1.29 -10.03 5.56
CA ASN A 100 2.65 -9.66 5.14
C ASN A 100 3.09 -8.34 5.75
#